data_dc299643415c767bdb8c1b683dffc8d7
#
_entry.id   dc299643415c767bdb8c1b683dffc8d7
#
_cell.length_a   1.000
_cell.length_b   1.000
_cell.length_c   1.000
_cell.angle_alpha   90.00
_cell.angle_beta   90.00
_cell.angle_gamma   90.00
#
_symmetry.space_group_name_H-M   'P 1'
#
loop_
_entity.id
_entity.type
_entity.pdbx_description
1 polymer ?
#
loop_
_entity_poly.entity_id
_entity_poly.type
_entity_poly.pdbx_seq_one_letter_code
_entity_poly.pdbx_strand_id
1 'polypeptide(L)'
;MDYANDVKYPETCKKAVANNITINTVQCGTNAQTKTSWQDICRLAEGSYVQIDQGGGPIVAIATPFDAELAEINREMSKRTLVFGRREVQDAAREKASAGGALAPAAAADRASYFARNGASASYDLLQSVKDGKVKLEDVKKDELPEELKNLTPAEQKDFLEKLDKTRQELQKKTIELDAQRNAFIAKKQAEAANTRVRDSFDQNVLRILQRQAGRANIDYAVEEKEKK
;
A
#
# COMPACT_ATOMS: atom_id res chain seq x y z
N MET A 1 -24.74 9.30 5.93
CA MET A 1 -24.01 8.01 5.95
C MET A 1 -24.99 6.89 6.23
N ASP A 2 -25.47 6.01 6.18
CA ASP A 2 -26.60 5.08 6.35
C ASP A 2 -27.67 5.24 5.28
N TYR A 3 -27.43 4.69 4.12
CA TYR A 3 -28.43 4.63 3.05
C TYR A 3 -29.61 3.73 3.44
N ALA A 4 -30.81 4.05 2.95
CA ALA A 4 -32.03 3.36 3.35
C ALA A 4 -32.00 1.85 3.09
N ASN A 5 -31.33 1.43 2.03
CA ASN A 5 -31.28 0.04 1.55
C ASN A 5 -29.95 -0.66 1.83
N ASP A 6 -29.17 -0.19 2.81
CA ASP A 6 -27.87 -0.74 3.14
C ASP A 6 -27.75 -1.08 4.63
N VAL A 7 -26.75 -1.90 4.98
CA VAL A 7 -26.47 -2.27 6.37
C VAL A 7 -26.02 -1.02 7.13
N LYS A 8 -26.66 -0.77 8.28
CA LYS A 8 -26.35 0.40 9.09
C LYS A 8 -25.00 0.27 9.78
N TYR A 9 -24.22 1.37 9.81
CA TYR A 9 -22.87 1.33 10.41
C TYR A 9 -22.88 0.89 11.90
N PRO A 10 -23.89 1.17 12.75
CA PRO A 10 -23.87 0.67 14.11
C PRO A 10 -23.92 -0.86 14.19
N GLU A 11 -24.62 -1.53 13.25
CA GLU A 11 -24.64 -2.99 13.17
C GLU A 11 -23.28 -3.54 12.68
N THR A 12 -22.69 -2.87 11.71
CA THR A 12 -21.34 -3.21 11.20
C THR A 12 -20.31 -3.07 12.31
N CYS A 13 -20.35 -2.00 13.10
CA CYS A 13 -19.46 -1.79 14.25
C CYS A 13 -19.59 -2.89 15.29
N LYS A 14 -20.81 -3.31 15.64
CA LYS A 14 -21.06 -4.42 16.55
C LYS A 14 -20.47 -5.73 16.04
N LYS A 15 -20.63 -6.03 14.74
CA LYS A 15 -20.04 -7.22 14.12
C LYS A 15 -18.51 -7.15 14.11
N ALA A 16 -17.93 -5.98 13.88
CA ALA A 16 -16.49 -5.78 13.94
C ALA A 16 -15.93 -6.12 15.34
N VAL A 17 -16.51 -5.54 16.39
CA VAL A 17 -16.10 -5.79 17.78
C VAL A 17 -16.27 -7.26 18.15
N ALA A 18 -17.39 -7.90 17.75
CA ALA A 18 -17.61 -9.32 17.99
C ALA A 18 -16.55 -10.24 17.32
N ASN A 19 -15.86 -9.74 16.29
CA ASN A 19 -14.77 -10.43 15.61
C ASN A 19 -13.37 -9.88 15.99
N ASN A 20 -13.25 -9.16 17.10
CA ASN A 20 -12.00 -8.53 17.56
C ASN A 20 -11.39 -7.54 16.55
N ILE A 21 -12.24 -6.88 15.75
CA ILE A 21 -11.83 -5.86 14.79
C ILE A 21 -12.09 -4.47 15.39
N THR A 22 -11.04 -3.68 15.54
CA THR A 22 -11.12 -2.28 15.94
C THR A 22 -11.17 -1.38 14.69
N ILE A 23 -12.11 -0.41 14.66
CA ILE A 23 -12.22 0.53 13.52
C ILE A 23 -11.73 1.91 13.96
N ASN A 24 -10.60 2.33 13.41
CA ASN A 24 -10.11 3.70 13.54
C ASN A 24 -10.62 4.54 12.37
N THR A 25 -10.93 5.81 12.64
CA THR A 25 -11.42 6.73 11.62
C THR A 25 -10.49 7.93 11.46
N VAL A 26 -10.20 8.29 10.20
CA VAL A 26 -9.38 9.47 9.85
C VAL A 26 -10.19 10.40 8.98
N GLN A 27 -10.53 11.57 9.49
CA GLN A 27 -11.24 12.59 8.72
C GLN A 27 -10.26 13.51 8.01
N CYS A 28 -10.45 13.70 6.71
CA CYS A 28 -9.80 14.75 5.93
C CYS A 28 -10.73 15.98 5.90
N GLY A 29 -10.22 17.11 6.40
CA GLY A 29 -10.97 18.37 6.47
C GLY A 29 -11.81 18.52 7.74
N THR A 30 -12.68 19.54 7.75
CA THR A 30 -13.34 20.05 8.97
C THR A 30 -14.85 19.92 8.99
N ASN A 31 -15.45 19.12 8.09
CA ASN A 31 -16.90 18.97 8.01
C ASN A 31 -17.46 18.41 9.33
N ALA A 32 -18.36 19.18 9.99
CA ALA A 32 -18.88 18.84 11.30
C ALA A 32 -19.77 17.59 11.31
N GLN A 33 -20.57 17.37 10.25
CA GLN A 33 -21.42 16.20 10.15
C GLN A 33 -20.59 14.92 9.97
N THR A 34 -19.56 14.99 9.15
CA THR A 34 -18.59 13.89 8.98
C THR A 34 -17.90 13.58 10.30
N LYS A 35 -17.46 14.62 11.02
CA LYS A 35 -16.81 14.48 12.34
C LYS A 35 -17.68 13.69 13.30
N THR A 36 -18.94 14.08 13.46
CA THR A 36 -19.89 13.43 14.38
C THR A 36 -20.06 11.94 14.03
N SER A 37 -20.31 11.64 12.76
CA SER A 37 -20.50 10.24 12.30
C SER A 37 -19.24 9.40 12.49
N TRP A 38 -18.07 9.95 12.21
CA TRP A 38 -16.81 9.19 12.29
C TRP A 38 -16.34 9.01 13.73
N GLN A 39 -16.61 9.98 14.62
CA GLN A 39 -16.40 9.81 16.05
C GLN A 39 -17.33 8.75 16.65
N ASP A 40 -18.56 8.67 16.16
CA ASP A 40 -19.49 7.64 16.59
C ASP A 40 -19.07 6.24 16.12
N ILE A 41 -18.65 6.09 14.86
CA ILE A 41 -18.12 4.83 14.32
C ILE A 41 -16.94 4.32 15.16
N CYS A 42 -15.93 5.15 15.39
CA CYS A 42 -14.77 4.69 16.15
C CYS A 42 -15.12 4.38 17.61
N ARG A 43 -16.02 5.13 18.22
CA ARG A 43 -16.51 4.85 19.58
C ARG A 43 -17.23 3.50 19.67
N LEU A 44 -18.10 3.20 18.69
CA LEU A 44 -18.87 1.94 18.64
C LEU A 44 -17.98 0.72 18.31
N ALA A 45 -16.85 0.95 17.65
CA ALA A 45 -15.92 -0.11 17.23
C ALA A 45 -14.61 -0.08 18.02
N GLU A 46 -14.59 0.48 19.24
CA GLU A 46 -13.45 0.54 20.18
C GLU A 46 -12.20 1.20 19.60
N GLY A 47 -12.36 2.00 18.57
CA GLY A 47 -11.28 2.66 17.85
C GLY A 47 -10.99 4.08 18.32
N SER A 48 -10.23 4.78 17.51
CA SER A 48 -9.82 6.17 17.71
C SER A 48 -10.11 7.01 16.50
N TYR A 49 -10.46 8.28 16.75
CA TYR A 49 -10.68 9.28 15.70
C TYR A 49 -9.46 10.18 15.58
N VAL A 50 -9.05 10.46 14.35
CA VAL A 50 -8.02 11.45 14.00
C VAL A 50 -8.55 12.37 12.91
N GLN A 51 -8.16 13.63 12.96
CA GLN A 51 -8.49 14.62 11.93
C GLN A 51 -7.20 15.17 11.32
N ILE A 52 -7.20 15.30 10.00
CA ILE A 52 -6.14 15.95 9.22
C ILE A 52 -6.77 17.02 8.33
N ASP A 53 -5.99 17.99 7.89
CA ASP A 53 -6.44 19.00 6.93
C ASP A 53 -6.84 18.36 5.60
N GLN A 54 -7.78 18.98 4.88
CA GLN A 54 -8.30 18.45 3.61
C GLN A 54 -7.21 18.27 2.54
N GLY A 55 -6.14 19.06 2.60
CA GLY A 55 -4.94 18.92 1.78
C GLY A 55 -3.90 17.93 2.31
N GLY A 56 -4.23 17.14 3.35
CA GLY A 56 -3.30 16.17 3.95
C GLY A 56 -2.35 16.76 4.99
N GLY A 57 -2.43 18.07 5.25
CA GLY A 57 -1.46 18.81 6.07
C GLY A 57 -0.09 18.91 5.38
N PRO A 58 0.90 19.54 5.99
CA PRO A 58 2.25 19.51 5.47
C PRO A 58 2.80 18.09 5.63
N ILE A 59 2.66 17.28 4.59
CA ILE A 59 3.45 16.08 4.45
C ILE A 59 4.89 16.56 4.26
N VAL A 60 5.64 16.65 5.34
CA VAL A 60 7.09 16.83 5.25
C VAL A 60 7.66 15.49 4.80
N ALA A 61 7.51 15.22 3.52
CA ALA A 61 8.22 14.10 2.90
C ALA A 61 9.71 14.42 3.04
N ILE A 62 10.40 13.70 3.91
CA ILE A 62 11.85 13.80 4.01
C ILE A 62 12.39 13.23 2.72
N ALA A 63 12.87 14.12 1.84
CA ALA A 63 13.54 13.68 0.62
C ALA A 63 14.78 12.88 0.98
N THR A 64 14.94 11.72 0.36
CA THR A 64 16.06 10.83 0.62
C THR A 64 16.89 10.61 -0.66
N PRO A 65 18.18 10.30 -0.54
CA PRO A 65 19.01 9.98 -1.71
C PRO A 65 18.56 8.70 -2.43
N PHE A 66 17.68 7.91 -1.84
CA PHE A 66 17.18 6.63 -2.38
C PHE A 66 15.89 6.78 -3.20
N ASP A 67 15.18 7.90 -3.07
CA ASP A 67 13.86 8.09 -3.69
C ASP A 67 13.90 8.01 -5.22
N ALA A 68 14.94 8.54 -5.85
CA ALA A 68 15.09 8.51 -7.31
C ALA A 68 15.26 7.07 -7.84
N GLU A 69 16.06 6.26 -7.18
CA GLU A 69 16.32 4.87 -7.56
C GLU A 69 15.08 3.99 -7.32
N LEU A 70 14.40 4.17 -6.18
CA LEU A 70 13.15 3.50 -5.89
C LEU A 70 12.04 3.90 -6.87
N ALA A 71 11.99 5.16 -7.29
CA ALA A 71 11.06 5.62 -8.31
C ALA A 71 11.33 4.98 -9.67
N GLU A 72 12.60 4.77 -10.04
CA GLU A 72 12.96 4.04 -11.26
C GLU A 72 12.52 2.59 -11.19
N ILE A 73 12.77 1.90 -10.07
CA ILE A 73 12.30 0.53 -9.85
C ILE A 73 10.78 0.47 -9.93
N ASN A 74 10.05 1.44 -9.37
CA ASN A 74 8.60 1.53 -9.49
C ASN A 74 8.15 1.60 -10.96
N ARG A 75 8.81 2.43 -11.80
CA ARG A 75 8.52 2.51 -13.23
C ARG A 75 8.80 1.20 -13.94
N GLU A 76 9.94 0.60 -13.65
CA GLU A 76 10.34 -0.68 -14.24
C GLU A 76 9.39 -1.83 -13.87
N MET A 77 8.95 -1.90 -12.62
CA MET A 77 7.94 -2.87 -12.17
C MET A 77 6.59 -2.64 -12.85
N SER A 78 6.18 -1.37 -13.01
CA SER A 78 4.93 -1.03 -13.71
C SER A 78 4.94 -1.43 -15.18
N LYS A 79 6.05 -1.22 -15.89
CA LYS A 79 6.24 -1.65 -17.29
C LYS A 79 6.20 -3.17 -17.45
N ARG A 80 6.58 -3.92 -16.41
CA ARG A 80 6.63 -5.38 -16.40
C ARG A 80 5.36 -6.04 -15.87
N THR A 81 4.30 -5.28 -15.65
CA THR A 81 2.99 -5.83 -15.31
C THR A 81 2.34 -6.40 -16.58
N LEU A 82 2.14 -7.70 -16.62
CA LEU A 82 1.48 -8.39 -17.73
C LEU A 82 -0.03 -8.33 -17.56
N VAL A 83 -0.62 -7.28 -18.12
CA VAL A 83 -2.06 -7.08 -18.03
C VAL A 83 -2.79 -8.04 -18.96
N PHE A 84 -3.70 -8.85 -18.40
CA PHE A 84 -4.52 -9.82 -19.12
C PHE A 84 -6.01 -9.68 -18.79
N GLY A 85 -6.85 -10.35 -19.57
CA GLY A 85 -8.30 -10.36 -19.42
C GLY A 85 -9.01 -9.56 -20.50
N ARG A 86 -10.29 -9.29 -20.32
CA ARG A 86 -11.10 -8.55 -21.30
C ARG A 86 -10.54 -7.14 -21.54
N ARG A 87 -10.82 -6.58 -22.70
CA ARG A 87 -10.24 -5.31 -23.16
C ARG A 87 -10.46 -4.17 -22.17
N GLU A 88 -11.66 -4.06 -21.60
CA GLU A 88 -11.98 -3.02 -20.62
C GLU A 88 -11.10 -3.13 -19.35
N VAL A 89 -10.78 -4.37 -18.93
CA VAL A 89 -9.89 -4.62 -17.80
C VAL A 89 -8.46 -4.24 -18.16
N GLN A 90 -8.02 -4.56 -19.35
CA GLN A 90 -6.69 -4.21 -19.84
C GLN A 90 -6.51 -2.69 -19.93
N ASP A 91 -7.50 -1.96 -20.47
CA ASP A 91 -7.44 -0.51 -20.64
C ASP A 91 -7.41 0.19 -19.25
N ALA A 92 -8.30 -0.21 -18.33
CA ALA A 92 -8.30 0.32 -16.96
C ALA A 92 -7.00 0.01 -16.19
N ALA A 93 -6.41 -1.16 -16.40
CA ALA A 93 -5.15 -1.55 -15.76
C ALA A 93 -3.96 -0.76 -16.32
N ARG A 94 -3.93 -0.52 -17.64
CA ARG A 94 -2.89 0.31 -18.27
C ARG A 94 -2.95 1.75 -17.79
N GLU A 95 -4.15 2.32 -17.64
CA GLU A 95 -4.32 3.65 -17.06
C GLU A 95 -3.77 3.73 -15.63
N LYS A 96 -4.10 2.75 -14.77
CA LYS A 96 -3.56 2.66 -13.41
C LYS A 96 -2.04 2.50 -13.39
N ALA A 97 -1.48 1.68 -14.28
CA ALA A 97 -0.03 1.50 -14.38
C ALA A 97 0.68 2.79 -14.81
N SER A 98 0.10 3.51 -15.78
CA SER A 98 0.59 4.81 -16.23
C SER A 98 0.58 5.84 -15.10
N ALA A 99 -0.54 5.98 -14.39
CA ALA A 99 -0.66 6.88 -13.24
C ALA A 99 0.35 6.52 -12.13
N GLY A 100 0.52 5.22 -11.85
CA GLY A 100 1.49 4.74 -10.87
C GLY A 100 2.95 5.02 -11.27
N GLY A 101 3.26 5.01 -12.57
CA GLY A 101 4.59 5.35 -13.10
C GLY A 101 4.91 6.85 -13.08
N ALA A 102 3.88 7.70 -13.06
CA ALA A 102 4.01 9.17 -13.09
C ALA A 102 4.08 9.81 -11.70
N LEU A 103 4.11 9.03 -10.63
CA LEU A 103 4.18 9.53 -9.25
C LEU A 103 5.46 10.34 -9.00
N ALA A 104 5.37 11.34 -8.12
CA ALA A 104 6.54 12.03 -7.59
C ALA A 104 7.49 11.04 -6.88
N PRO A 105 8.82 11.30 -6.88
CA PRO A 105 9.82 10.31 -6.43
C PRO A 105 9.54 9.70 -5.05
N ALA A 106 9.19 10.50 -4.05
CA ALA A 106 8.89 9.99 -2.72
C ALA A 106 7.66 9.06 -2.70
N ALA A 107 6.57 9.43 -3.38
CA ALA A 107 5.37 8.62 -3.48
C ALA A 107 5.60 7.34 -4.31
N ALA A 108 6.42 7.44 -5.36
CA ALA A 108 6.86 6.29 -6.15
C ALA A 108 7.71 5.31 -5.32
N ALA A 109 8.58 5.83 -4.45
CA ALA A 109 9.38 5.05 -3.51
C ALA A 109 8.49 4.30 -2.52
N ASP A 110 7.52 4.98 -1.90
CA ASP A 110 6.56 4.35 -0.98
C ASP A 110 5.76 3.25 -1.67
N ARG A 111 5.32 3.50 -2.90
CA ARG A 111 4.60 2.50 -3.70
C ARG A 111 5.47 1.28 -4.02
N ALA A 112 6.73 1.49 -4.43
CA ALA A 112 7.67 0.41 -4.69
C ALA A 112 7.87 -0.46 -3.44
N SER A 113 8.12 0.17 -2.29
CA SER A 113 8.32 -0.49 -1.00
C SER A 113 7.10 -1.28 -0.56
N TYR A 114 5.90 -0.74 -0.75
CA TYR A 114 4.66 -1.45 -0.47
C TYR A 114 4.51 -2.72 -1.30
N PHE A 115 4.71 -2.64 -2.63
CA PHE A 115 4.58 -3.80 -3.51
C PHE A 115 5.70 -4.82 -3.32
N ALA A 116 6.90 -4.41 -2.97
CA ALA A 116 7.99 -5.32 -2.68
C ALA A 116 7.70 -6.21 -1.45
N ARG A 117 6.97 -5.69 -0.46
CA ARG A 117 6.63 -6.42 0.78
C ARG A 117 5.37 -7.25 0.66
N ASN A 118 4.35 -6.73 -0.04
CA ASN A 118 3.01 -7.32 -0.07
C ASN A 118 2.72 -8.07 -1.38
N GLY A 119 3.62 -8.00 -2.35
CA GLY A 119 3.38 -8.49 -3.71
C GLY A 119 2.47 -7.55 -4.51
N ALA A 120 2.57 -7.64 -5.83
CA ALA A 120 1.63 -6.96 -6.73
C ALA A 120 0.36 -7.82 -6.83
N SER A 121 -0.56 -7.65 -5.89
CA SER A 121 -1.82 -8.43 -5.80
C SER A 121 -2.88 -7.96 -6.81
N ALA A 122 -2.47 -7.53 -7.99
CA ALA A 122 -3.43 -7.09 -9.01
C ALA A 122 -4.02 -8.29 -9.75
N SER A 123 -5.32 -8.47 -9.67
CA SER A 123 -6.06 -9.56 -10.34
C SER A 123 -5.92 -9.54 -11.87
N TYR A 124 -5.41 -8.46 -12.42
CA TYR A 124 -5.13 -8.29 -13.85
C TYR A 124 -3.67 -8.60 -14.24
N ASP A 125 -2.82 -8.99 -13.30
CA ASP A 125 -1.43 -9.40 -13.59
C ASP A 125 -1.37 -10.91 -13.86
N LEU A 126 -1.09 -11.29 -15.10
CA LEU A 126 -1.07 -12.69 -15.53
C LEU A 126 -0.01 -13.48 -14.78
N LEU A 127 1.21 -13.00 -14.68
CA LEU A 127 2.30 -13.72 -13.99
C LEU A 127 1.91 -14.04 -12.55
N GLN A 128 1.40 -13.05 -11.82
CA GLN A 128 0.99 -13.25 -10.43
C GLN A 128 -0.21 -14.21 -10.33
N SER A 129 -1.18 -14.07 -11.23
CA SER A 129 -2.37 -14.94 -11.25
C SER A 129 -2.02 -16.40 -11.55
N VAL A 130 -1.03 -16.65 -12.41
CA VAL A 130 -0.52 -17.99 -12.69
C VAL A 130 0.25 -18.55 -11.49
N LYS A 131 1.11 -17.74 -10.86
CA LYS A 131 1.84 -18.14 -9.63
C LYS A 131 0.92 -18.48 -8.47
N ASP A 132 -0.16 -17.71 -8.31
CA ASP A 132 -1.16 -17.95 -7.27
C ASP A 132 -2.09 -19.15 -7.58
N GLY A 133 -1.93 -19.77 -8.75
CA GLY A 133 -2.80 -20.88 -9.20
C GLY A 133 -4.24 -20.45 -9.52
N LYS A 134 -4.50 -19.15 -9.64
CA LYS A 134 -5.82 -18.59 -9.95
C LYS A 134 -6.19 -18.76 -11.42
N VAL A 135 -5.17 -18.80 -12.28
CA VAL A 135 -5.31 -18.89 -13.73
C VAL A 135 -4.27 -19.87 -14.26
N LYS A 136 -4.68 -20.73 -15.18
CA LYS A 136 -3.75 -21.56 -15.97
C LYS A 136 -3.48 -20.82 -17.28
N LEU A 137 -2.21 -20.72 -17.66
CA LEU A 137 -1.79 -19.99 -18.86
C LEU A 137 -2.46 -20.52 -20.12
N GLU A 138 -2.61 -21.84 -20.21
CA GLU A 138 -3.24 -22.54 -21.33
C GLU A 138 -4.74 -22.27 -21.47
N ASP A 139 -5.41 -21.85 -20.39
CA ASP A 139 -6.85 -21.55 -20.39
C ASP A 139 -7.16 -20.10 -20.78
N VAL A 140 -6.13 -19.22 -20.88
CA VAL A 140 -6.30 -17.83 -21.25
C VAL A 140 -6.51 -17.69 -22.76
N LYS A 141 -7.61 -17.06 -23.16
CA LYS A 141 -7.91 -16.85 -24.56
C LYS A 141 -6.88 -15.92 -25.21
N LYS A 142 -6.60 -16.15 -26.50
CA LYS A 142 -5.59 -15.39 -27.24
C LYS A 142 -5.83 -13.89 -27.26
N ASP A 143 -7.07 -13.45 -27.31
CA ASP A 143 -7.48 -12.05 -27.28
C ASP A 143 -7.36 -11.42 -25.88
N GLU A 144 -7.39 -12.23 -24.83
CA GLU A 144 -7.22 -11.82 -23.44
C GLU A 144 -5.75 -11.85 -22.97
N LEU A 145 -4.84 -12.44 -23.75
CA LEU A 145 -3.40 -12.46 -23.45
C LEU A 145 -2.78 -11.06 -23.57
N PRO A 146 -1.74 -10.77 -22.78
CA PRO A 146 -0.86 -9.62 -23.02
C PRO A 146 -0.26 -9.66 -24.43
N GLU A 147 -0.05 -8.50 -25.03
CA GLU A 147 0.49 -8.40 -26.40
C GLU A 147 1.83 -9.14 -26.57
N GLU A 148 2.66 -9.11 -25.52
CA GLU A 148 3.97 -9.75 -25.47
C GLU A 148 3.91 -11.27 -25.64
N LEU A 149 2.76 -11.88 -25.29
CA LEU A 149 2.57 -13.34 -25.33
C LEU A 149 1.75 -13.83 -26.52
N LYS A 150 1.02 -12.97 -27.21
CA LYS A 150 0.05 -13.37 -28.26
C LYS A 150 0.65 -14.16 -29.42
N ASN A 151 1.91 -13.88 -29.75
CA ASN A 151 2.61 -14.47 -30.90
C ASN A 151 3.66 -15.53 -30.51
N LEU A 152 3.74 -15.88 -29.21
CA LEU A 152 4.65 -16.88 -28.69
C LEU A 152 3.98 -18.25 -28.64
N THR A 153 4.77 -19.29 -28.87
CA THR A 153 4.35 -20.67 -28.62
C THR A 153 4.17 -20.93 -27.12
N PRO A 154 3.41 -21.95 -26.69
CA PRO A 154 3.23 -22.25 -25.28
C PRO A 154 4.54 -22.46 -24.50
N ALA A 155 5.57 -23.02 -25.14
CA ALA A 155 6.90 -23.16 -24.53
C ALA A 155 7.57 -21.80 -24.34
N GLU A 156 7.58 -20.95 -25.36
CA GLU A 156 8.14 -19.60 -25.30
C GLU A 156 7.40 -18.71 -24.29
N GLN A 157 6.07 -18.86 -24.14
CA GLN A 157 5.29 -18.15 -23.13
C GLN A 157 5.75 -18.51 -21.71
N LYS A 158 5.97 -19.79 -21.44
CA LYS A 158 6.50 -20.26 -20.14
C LYS A 158 7.89 -19.70 -19.87
N ASP A 159 8.80 -19.80 -20.85
CA ASP A 159 10.15 -19.25 -20.74
C ASP A 159 10.14 -17.73 -20.51
N PHE A 160 9.23 -17.00 -21.17
CA PHE A 160 9.05 -15.57 -20.97
C PHE A 160 8.61 -15.27 -19.54
N LEU A 161 7.61 -15.97 -19.01
CA LEU A 161 7.13 -15.79 -17.65
C LEU A 161 8.20 -16.10 -16.61
N GLU A 162 9.01 -17.15 -16.81
CA GLU A 162 10.11 -17.50 -15.91
C GLU A 162 11.19 -16.41 -15.88
N LYS A 163 11.59 -15.88 -17.03
CA LYS A 163 12.56 -14.78 -17.13
C LYS A 163 12.02 -13.51 -16.46
N LEU A 164 10.75 -13.21 -16.71
CA LEU A 164 10.08 -12.07 -16.10
C LEU A 164 10.01 -12.21 -14.57
N ASP A 165 9.69 -13.40 -14.07
CA ASP A 165 9.64 -13.67 -12.64
C ASP A 165 11.00 -13.46 -11.96
N LYS A 166 12.07 -13.97 -12.55
CA LYS A 166 13.44 -13.73 -12.05
C LYS A 166 13.76 -12.25 -11.97
N THR A 167 13.46 -11.51 -13.05
CA THR A 167 13.71 -10.07 -13.08
C THR A 167 12.89 -9.33 -12.01
N ARG A 168 11.62 -9.69 -11.82
CA ARG A 168 10.78 -9.09 -10.76
C ARG A 168 11.31 -9.41 -9.36
N GLN A 169 11.78 -10.63 -9.12
CA GLN A 169 12.38 -11.01 -7.84
C GLN A 169 13.67 -10.21 -7.54
N GLU A 170 14.51 -10.01 -8.55
CA GLU A 170 15.72 -9.17 -8.40
C GLU A 170 15.36 -7.71 -8.05
N LEU A 171 14.40 -7.13 -8.77
CA LEU A 171 13.90 -5.78 -8.49
C LEU A 171 13.27 -5.68 -7.10
N GLN A 172 12.50 -6.68 -6.69
CA GLN A 172 11.89 -6.75 -5.37
C GLN A 172 12.95 -6.79 -4.26
N LYS A 173 13.98 -7.63 -4.42
CA LYS A 173 15.09 -7.75 -3.48
C LYS A 173 15.81 -6.42 -3.31
N LYS A 174 16.15 -5.79 -4.44
CA LYS A 174 16.80 -4.48 -4.46
C LYS A 174 15.93 -3.40 -3.81
N THR A 175 14.61 -3.44 -4.04
CA THR A 175 13.66 -2.52 -3.40
C THR A 175 13.68 -2.66 -1.89
N ILE A 176 13.67 -3.88 -1.36
CA ILE A 176 13.69 -4.14 0.10
C ILE A 176 14.98 -3.60 0.72
N GLU A 177 16.13 -3.80 0.06
CA GLU A 177 17.42 -3.30 0.52
C GLU A 177 17.47 -1.77 0.54
N LEU A 178 17.02 -1.12 -0.53
CA LEU A 178 16.95 0.34 -0.61
C LEU A 178 15.94 0.95 0.37
N ASP A 179 14.81 0.29 0.57
CA ASP A 179 13.79 0.72 1.53
C ASP A 179 14.31 0.68 2.97
N ALA A 180 15.09 -0.34 3.33
CA ALA A 180 15.73 -0.40 4.65
C ALA A 180 16.69 0.78 4.86
N GLN A 181 17.52 1.11 3.86
CA GLN A 181 18.43 2.26 3.91
C GLN A 181 17.65 3.59 3.97
N ARG A 182 16.59 3.72 3.18
CA ARG A 182 15.69 4.88 3.18
C ARG A 182 15.06 5.11 4.54
N ASN A 183 14.52 4.05 5.15
CA ASN A 183 13.88 4.14 6.46
C ASN A 183 14.89 4.51 7.57
N ALA A 184 16.11 3.98 7.52
CA ALA A 184 17.19 4.36 8.43
C ALA A 184 17.56 5.85 8.28
N PHE A 185 17.64 6.35 7.04
CA PHE A 185 17.91 7.77 6.75
C PHE A 185 16.79 8.67 7.29
N ILE A 186 15.52 8.30 7.04
CA ILE A 186 14.34 9.05 7.54
C ILE A 186 14.35 9.07 9.07
N ALA A 187 14.56 7.93 9.72
CA ALA A 187 14.62 7.83 11.18
C ALA A 187 15.72 8.74 11.77
N LYS A 188 16.92 8.75 11.14
CA LYS A 188 18.00 9.65 11.52
C LYS A 188 17.59 11.12 11.39
N LYS A 189 17.01 11.51 10.26
CA LYS A 189 16.55 12.89 10.03
C LYS A 189 15.44 13.31 11.00
N GLN A 190 14.51 12.43 11.31
CA GLN A 190 13.48 12.68 12.31
C GLN A 190 14.08 12.84 13.73
N ALA A 191 15.08 12.06 14.09
CA ALA A 191 15.77 12.20 15.36
C ALA A 191 16.55 13.53 15.46
N GLU A 192 17.17 13.97 14.37
CA GLU A 192 17.83 15.28 14.28
C GLU A 192 16.81 16.43 14.41
N ALA A 193 15.64 16.29 13.78
CA ALA A 193 14.55 17.29 13.83
C ALA A 193 13.77 17.26 15.15
N ALA A 194 13.78 16.18 15.91
CA ALA A 194 13.07 16.07 17.19
C ALA A 194 13.60 17.05 18.27
N ASN A 195 14.77 17.63 18.06
CA ASN A 195 15.26 18.77 18.83
C ASN A 195 14.61 20.12 18.45
N THR A 196 13.84 20.16 17.38
CA THR A 196 13.14 21.36 16.90
C THR A 196 11.64 21.03 16.81
N ARG A 197 10.87 21.50 17.77
CA ARG A 197 9.40 21.59 17.91
C ARG A 197 8.52 21.18 16.69
N VAL A 198 8.49 19.91 16.30
CA VAL A 198 7.41 19.36 15.47
C VAL A 198 6.87 18.12 16.19
N ARG A 199 6.13 18.37 17.27
CA ARG A 199 5.66 17.30 18.18
C ARG A 199 4.31 16.66 17.83
N ASP A 200 3.64 17.11 16.78
CA ASP A 200 2.30 16.60 16.42
C ASP A 200 2.18 16.26 14.93
N SER A 201 3.00 15.33 14.47
CA SER A 201 2.73 14.77 13.15
C SER A 201 1.58 13.76 13.24
N PHE A 202 0.77 13.69 12.19
CA PHE A 202 -0.28 12.69 12.02
C PHE A 202 0.25 11.27 12.28
N ASP A 203 1.42 10.94 11.73
CA ASP A 203 2.06 9.64 11.87
C ASP A 203 2.34 9.26 13.33
N GLN A 204 2.80 10.22 14.15
CA GLN A 204 3.04 9.98 15.57
C GLN A 204 1.74 9.72 16.34
N ASN A 205 0.66 10.40 15.97
CA ASN A 205 -0.65 10.19 16.57
C ASN A 205 -1.19 8.80 16.21
N VAL A 206 -1.09 8.40 14.94
CA VAL A 206 -1.48 7.07 14.47
C VAL A 206 -0.64 5.99 15.16
N LEU A 207 0.68 6.16 15.22
CA LEU A 207 1.58 5.19 15.87
C LEU A 207 1.21 4.99 17.35
N ARG A 208 0.96 6.06 18.11
CA ARG A 208 0.51 5.97 19.51
C ARG A 208 -0.83 5.24 19.64
N ILE A 209 -1.76 5.45 18.72
CA ILE A 209 -3.05 4.75 18.69
C ILE A 209 -2.82 3.25 18.50
N LEU A 210 -2.01 2.88 17.50
CA LEU A 210 -1.72 1.49 17.19
C LEU A 210 -0.98 0.79 18.34
N GLN A 211 0.03 1.43 18.94
CA GLN A 211 0.74 0.89 20.10
C GLN A 211 -0.19 0.64 21.29
N ARG A 212 -1.09 1.59 21.59
CA ARG A 212 -2.07 1.42 22.66
C ARG A 212 -3.03 0.28 22.41
N GLN A 213 -3.48 0.11 21.16
CA GLN A 213 -4.40 -0.96 20.77
C GLN A 213 -3.68 -2.32 20.77
N ALA A 214 -2.45 -2.39 20.30
CA ALA A 214 -1.61 -3.58 20.36
C ALA A 214 -1.44 -4.06 21.80
N GLY A 215 -1.12 -3.15 22.74
CA GLY A 215 -1.04 -3.49 24.16
C GLY A 215 -2.33 -4.07 24.75
N ARG A 216 -3.51 -3.61 24.29
CA ARG A 216 -4.80 -4.22 24.68
C ARG A 216 -5.00 -5.63 24.12
N ALA A 217 -4.41 -5.92 22.98
CA ALA A 217 -4.44 -7.22 22.32
C ALA A 217 -3.30 -8.15 22.75
N ASN A 218 -2.50 -7.76 23.78
CA ASN A 218 -1.28 -8.45 24.20
C ASN A 218 -0.25 -8.64 23.06
N ILE A 219 -0.18 -7.68 22.16
CA ILE A 219 0.83 -7.62 21.11
C ILE A 219 1.91 -6.65 21.57
N ASP A 220 3.09 -7.16 21.88
CA ASP A 220 4.25 -6.33 22.23
C ASP A 220 4.91 -5.82 20.94
N TYR A 221 4.90 -4.50 20.77
CA TYR A 221 5.80 -3.84 19.83
C TYR A 221 7.17 -3.79 20.51
N ALA A 222 8.15 -4.50 19.97
CA ALA A 222 9.54 -4.33 20.35
C ALA A 222 9.91 -2.86 20.05
N VAL A 223 9.91 -2.04 21.09
CA VAL A 223 10.56 -0.73 21.06
C VAL A 223 12.04 -1.05 21.12
N GLU A 224 12.78 -0.78 20.03
CA GLU A 224 14.25 -0.78 20.15
C GLU A 224 14.61 0.22 21.25
N GLU A 225 14.92 -0.29 22.41
CA GLU A 225 15.53 0.50 23.47
C GLU A 225 16.85 1.04 22.92
N LYS A 226 16.89 2.34 22.66
CA LYS A 226 18.15 3.02 22.42
C LYS A 226 18.99 2.83 23.66
N GLU A 227 19.96 1.93 23.61
CA GLU A 227 21.02 1.86 24.58
C GLU A 227 21.57 3.27 24.83
N LYS A 228 21.32 3.77 26.01
CA LYS A 228 21.99 4.96 26.53
C LYS A 228 23.46 4.62 26.67
N LYS A 229 24.27 5.11 25.78
CA LYS A 229 25.69 5.32 26.00
C LYS A 229 26.00 6.80 25.96
#